data_9d756ffa67aa9cf2161101491eb499ac
#
_entry.id   9d756ffa67aa9cf2161101491eb499ac
#
_cell.length_a   1.000
_cell.length_b   1.000
_cell.length_c   1.000
_cell.angle_alpha   90.00
_cell.angle_beta   90.00
_cell.angle_gamma   90.00
#
_symmetry.space_group_name_H-M   'P 1'
#
loop_
_entity.id
_entity.type
_entity.pdbx_description
1 polymer ?
#
loop_
_entity_poly.entity_id
_entity_poly.type
_entity_poly.pdbx_seq_one_letter_code
_entity_poly.pdbx_strand_id
1 'polypeptide(L)'
;MRKLILLAAVLAAPLLSRAQYYWEYGGGVGAANLLGEMGGDELTRRDFVADMKLNQIRQAANGFVRYKLTPIFSIKGGINYMTVRGADSLSSNIGRNTRNLNFRNNMFEAYTEFQWFFFEINDLGRTYRYKDNFRAYIGAGIGAMYHSPQAFYQGDWVNLRPLTTEGVRYTAVTMTLPVSGGFYFTINKHYRIGWNLSWRTTLSDYLDDVSDRYVDPSLLPSPLAVTLANRAIVNDADPAAFFSHAPGQKRGDPTHRDALLTSNIEFSYVYRGKSSIYKSKYSNIFKGQKYKKRKVRAKF
;
A
#
# COMPACT_ATOMS: atom_id res chain seq x y z
N MET A 1 -5.83 -39.28 -1.35
CA MET A 1 -6.08 -38.76 -2.70
C MET A 1 -7.51 -38.26 -2.90
N ARG A 2 -8.59 -39.05 -2.69
CA ARG A 2 -9.98 -38.57 -2.89
C ARG A 2 -10.35 -37.32 -2.09
N LYS A 3 -9.91 -37.15 -0.85
CA LYS A 3 -10.18 -35.95 -0.02
C LYS A 3 -9.46 -34.68 -0.54
N LEU A 4 -8.25 -34.83 -1.10
CA LEU A 4 -7.51 -33.74 -1.73
C LEU A 4 -8.17 -33.27 -3.04
N ILE A 5 -8.70 -34.19 -3.82
CA ILE A 5 -9.44 -33.90 -5.07
C ILE A 5 -10.75 -33.16 -4.74
N LEU A 6 -11.48 -33.61 -3.69
CA LEU A 6 -12.67 -32.90 -3.22
C LEU A 6 -12.37 -31.50 -2.72
N LEU A 7 -11.29 -31.32 -1.96
CA LEU A 7 -10.85 -30.00 -1.49
C LEU A 7 -10.47 -29.09 -2.67
N ALA A 8 -9.72 -29.61 -3.64
CA ALA A 8 -9.38 -28.89 -4.87
C ALA A 8 -10.61 -28.53 -5.71
N ALA A 9 -11.60 -29.43 -5.79
CA ALA A 9 -12.86 -29.18 -6.50
C ALA A 9 -13.73 -28.13 -5.80
N VAL A 10 -13.78 -28.12 -4.47
CA VAL A 10 -14.47 -27.08 -3.67
C VAL A 10 -13.77 -25.73 -3.80
N LEU A 11 -12.44 -25.69 -3.83
CA LEU A 11 -11.66 -24.49 -4.07
C LEU A 11 -11.76 -23.98 -5.53
N ALA A 12 -11.97 -24.87 -6.49
CA ALA A 12 -12.15 -24.54 -7.91
C ALA A 12 -13.60 -24.14 -8.27
N ALA A 13 -14.59 -24.55 -7.48
CA ALA A 13 -16.01 -24.25 -7.73
C ALA A 13 -16.33 -22.75 -7.88
N PRO A 14 -15.76 -21.82 -7.07
CA PRO A 14 -15.99 -20.40 -7.28
C PRO A 14 -15.36 -19.84 -8.57
N LEU A 15 -14.37 -20.51 -9.16
CA LEU A 15 -13.78 -20.11 -10.44
C LEU A 15 -14.71 -20.32 -11.64
N LEU A 16 -15.73 -21.14 -11.49
CA LEU A 16 -16.74 -21.40 -12.51
C LEU A 16 -17.96 -20.47 -12.42
N SER A 17 -18.11 -19.73 -11.32
CA SER A 17 -19.17 -18.74 -11.20
C SER A 17 -18.83 -17.51 -12.01
N ARG A 18 -19.43 -17.36 -13.19
CA ARG A 18 -19.24 -16.19 -14.07
C ARG A 18 -19.91 -14.99 -13.45
N ALA A 19 -19.17 -14.21 -12.63
CA ALA A 19 -19.60 -12.91 -12.18
C ALA A 19 -19.74 -11.96 -13.39
N GLN A 20 -20.71 -11.07 -13.34
CA GLN A 20 -21.06 -10.17 -14.46
C GLN A 20 -19.97 -9.12 -14.75
N TYR A 21 -18.99 -8.94 -13.80
CA TYR A 21 -17.91 -7.94 -13.81
C TYR A 21 -16.65 -8.58 -13.27
N TYR A 22 -15.70 -8.87 -14.15
CA TYR A 22 -14.48 -9.60 -13.73
C TYR A 22 -13.30 -8.68 -13.49
N TRP A 23 -13.09 -7.73 -14.37
CA TRP A 23 -11.89 -6.92 -14.43
C TRP A 23 -12.18 -5.45 -14.13
N GLU A 24 -11.33 -4.88 -13.32
CA GLU A 24 -11.28 -3.47 -13.00
C GLU A 24 -9.84 -3.00 -13.11
N TYR A 25 -9.62 -1.88 -13.77
CA TYR A 25 -8.31 -1.24 -13.95
C TYR A 25 -8.38 0.14 -13.35
N GLY A 26 -7.41 0.50 -12.55
CA GLY A 26 -7.44 1.79 -11.87
C GLY A 26 -6.08 2.27 -11.43
N GLY A 27 -6.10 3.46 -10.92
CA GLY A 27 -4.97 4.10 -10.27
C GLY A 27 -5.44 5.10 -9.24
N GLY A 28 -4.51 5.61 -8.47
CA GLY A 28 -4.81 6.58 -7.44
C GLY A 28 -3.60 7.41 -7.09
N VAL A 29 -3.89 8.51 -6.42
CA VAL A 29 -2.89 9.40 -5.84
C VAL A 29 -3.25 9.69 -4.41
N GLY A 30 -2.25 9.96 -3.61
CA GLY A 30 -2.48 10.18 -2.19
C GLY A 30 -1.20 10.49 -1.43
N ALA A 31 -1.20 10.05 -0.18
CA ALA A 31 -0.17 10.35 0.79
C ALA A 31 0.44 9.08 1.37
N ALA A 32 1.74 9.13 1.67
CA ALA A 32 2.48 8.11 2.39
C ALA A 32 3.12 8.71 3.63
N ASN A 33 3.19 7.92 4.70
CA ASN A 33 3.88 8.24 5.94
C ASN A 33 4.66 7.02 6.41
N LEU A 34 5.93 7.23 6.79
CA LEU A 34 6.73 6.20 7.45
C LEU A 34 6.46 6.22 8.94
N LEU A 35 6.23 5.06 9.48
CA LEU A 35 6.08 4.80 10.92
C LEU A 35 7.37 4.12 11.39
N GLY A 36 8.43 4.90 11.40
CA GLY A 36 9.80 4.51 11.72
C GLY A 36 10.39 5.36 12.83
N GLU A 37 11.69 5.31 12.98
CA GLU A 37 12.40 5.86 14.15
C GLU A 37 12.82 7.30 14.01
N MET A 38 12.91 7.84 12.78
CA MET A 38 13.33 9.21 12.54
C MET A 38 12.18 10.21 12.70
N GLY A 39 12.46 11.27 13.44
CA GLY A 39 11.47 12.30 13.77
C GLY A 39 10.44 11.79 14.78
N GLY A 40 9.38 12.55 15.04
CA GLY A 40 8.29 12.20 15.94
C GLY A 40 8.33 12.93 17.28
N ASP A 41 7.33 12.64 18.12
CA ASP A 41 7.09 13.31 19.41
C ASP A 41 8.03 12.81 20.52
N GLU A 42 7.93 13.44 21.71
CA GLU A 42 8.76 13.14 22.88
C GLU A 42 8.61 11.69 23.39
N LEU A 43 7.41 11.12 23.24
CA LEU A 43 7.12 9.79 23.72
C LEU A 43 7.73 8.72 22.83
N THR A 44 8.14 7.62 23.44
CA THR A 44 8.48 6.40 22.74
C THR A 44 7.41 6.07 21.71
N ARG A 45 7.85 5.52 20.55
CA ARG A 45 6.99 5.08 19.46
C ARG A 45 5.65 4.54 19.94
N ARG A 46 4.58 5.10 19.41
CA ARG A 46 3.22 4.57 19.61
C ARG A 46 2.90 3.62 18.46
N ASP A 47 2.19 2.56 18.80
CA ASP A 47 1.77 1.60 17.77
C ASP A 47 0.70 2.20 16.86
N PHE A 48 0.73 1.74 15.58
CA PHE A 48 -0.28 2.02 14.59
C PHE A 48 -0.39 3.51 14.18
N VAL A 49 -1.58 3.98 13.85
CA VAL A 49 -1.84 5.33 13.32
C VAL A 49 -1.44 6.45 14.30
N ALA A 50 -1.30 6.13 15.59
CA ALA A 50 -0.92 7.11 16.61
C ALA A 50 0.52 7.63 16.48
N ASP A 51 1.38 6.94 15.73
CA ASP A 51 2.76 7.37 15.42
C ASP A 51 2.86 8.16 14.09
N MET A 52 1.72 8.53 13.51
CA MET A 52 1.71 9.26 12.24
C MET A 52 2.25 10.68 12.41
N LYS A 53 3.29 11.00 11.66
CA LYS A 53 3.99 12.30 11.69
C LYS A 53 3.46 13.18 10.56
N LEU A 54 2.53 14.07 10.87
CA LEU A 54 1.86 14.93 9.88
C LEU A 54 2.84 15.77 9.05
N ASN A 55 3.92 16.24 9.68
CA ASN A 55 4.96 17.05 9.02
C ASN A 55 5.82 16.26 8.00
N GLN A 56 5.75 14.93 8.04
CA GLN A 56 6.54 14.02 7.21
C GLN A 56 5.71 13.32 6.13
N ILE A 57 4.46 13.69 5.97
CA ILE A 57 3.60 13.17 4.90
C ILE A 57 4.18 13.55 3.54
N ARG A 58 4.27 12.57 2.63
CA ARG A 58 4.74 12.73 1.26
C ARG A 58 3.80 12.04 0.29
N GLN A 59 4.06 12.23 -1.00
CA GLN A 59 3.22 11.74 -2.08
C GLN A 59 3.28 10.22 -2.24
N ALA A 60 2.13 9.66 -2.60
CA ALA A 60 1.98 8.29 -3.06
C ALA A 60 1.16 8.26 -4.34
N ALA A 61 1.47 7.31 -5.21
CA ALA A 61 0.67 7.01 -6.40
C ALA A 61 0.61 5.50 -6.60
N ASN A 62 -0.52 5.00 -7.10
CA ASN A 62 -0.68 3.58 -7.37
C ASN A 62 -1.36 3.33 -8.71
N GLY A 63 -1.05 2.15 -9.29
CA GLY A 63 -1.79 1.57 -10.39
C GLY A 63 -2.17 0.15 -10.02
N PHE A 64 -3.40 -0.26 -10.32
CA PHE A 64 -3.87 -1.59 -9.94
C PHE A 64 -4.82 -2.22 -10.95
N VAL A 65 -4.88 -3.53 -10.86
CA VAL A 65 -5.89 -4.36 -11.51
C VAL A 65 -6.60 -5.15 -10.44
N ARG A 66 -7.93 -5.14 -10.45
CA ARG A 66 -8.75 -5.93 -9.55
C ARG A 66 -9.55 -6.95 -10.34
N TYR A 67 -9.47 -8.20 -9.93
CA TYR A 67 -10.26 -9.29 -10.48
C TYR A 67 -11.28 -9.78 -9.47
N LYS A 68 -12.54 -9.74 -9.84
CA LYS A 68 -13.65 -10.20 -8.98
C LYS A 68 -13.79 -11.72 -9.09
N LEU A 69 -13.51 -12.44 -7.99
CA LEU A 69 -13.66 -13.89 -7.89
C LEU A 69 -15.12 -14.29 -7.66
N THR A 70 -15.73 -13.65 -6.66
CA THR A 70 -17.12 -13.86 -6.25
C THR A 70 -17.78 -12.50 -6.01
N PRO A 71 -19.08 -12.41 -5.72
CA PRO A 71 -19.70 -11.15 -5.32
C PRO A 71 -19.00 -10.46 -4.15
N ILE A 72 -18.47 -11.22 -3.19
CA ILE A 72 -17.90 -10.71 -1.95
C ILE A 72 -16.37 -10.81 -1.87
N PHE A 73 -15.70 -11.45 -2.86
CA PHE A 73 -14.24 -11.61 -2.86
C PHE A 73 -13.62 -11.13 -4.16
N SER A 74 -12.47 -10.48 -4.05
CA SER A 74 -11.64 -10.06 -5.18
C SER A 74 -10.17 -10.25 -4.88
N ILE A 75 -9.37 -10.34 -5.93
CA ILE A 75 -7.91 -10.18 -5.87
C ILE A 75 -7.57 -8.85 -6.52
N LYS A 76 -6.76 -8.03 -5.84
CA LYS A 76 -6.21 -6.78 -6.34
C LYS A 76 -4.69 -6.94 -6.43
N GLY A 77 -4.14 -6.78 -7.62
CA GLY A 77 -2.69 -6.71 -7.83
C GLY A 77 -2.32 -5.32 -8.35
N GLY A 78 -1.17 -4.80 -7.96
CA GLY A 78 -0.77 -3.46 -8.38
C GLY A 78 0.66 -3.11 -8.09
N ILE A 79 1.00 -1.90 -8.49
CA ILE A 79 2.27 -1.25 -8.21
C ILE A 79 2.01 0.05 -7.46
N ASN A 80 2.84 0.35 -6.46
CA ASN A 80 2.85 1.62 -5.73
C ASN A 80 4.18 2.31 -5.94
N TYR A 81 4.13 3.62 -6.10
CA TYR A 81 5.25 4.51 -5.93
C TYR A 81 5.00 5.37 -4.69
N MET A 82 5.96 5.42 -3.78
CA MET A 82 5.84 6.14 -2.51
C MET A 82 7.14 6.87 -2.23
N THR A 83 7.02 8.11 -1.78
CA THR A 83 8.14 8.86 -1.23
C THR A 83 7.90 9.04 0.27
N VAL A 84 8.92 8.82 1.08
CA VAL A 84 8.91 9.13 2.51
C VAL A 84 10.14 9.97 2.86
N ARG A 85 10.00 10.75 3.92
CA ARG A 85 11.09 11.57 4.48
C ARG A 85 10.98 11.59 5.99
N GLY A 86 12.12 11.72 6.65
CA GLY A 86 12.21 11.98 8.07
C GLY A 86 13.43 12.83 8.40
N ALA A 87 13.33 13.58 9.49
CA ALA A 87 14.45 14.34 10.03
C ALA A 87 14.31 14.43 11.54
N ASP A 88 15.38 14.11 12.23
CA ASP A 88 15.45 14.16 13.70
C ASP A 88 15.35 15.58 14.25
N SER A 89 15.76 16.57 13.46
CA SER A 89 15.60 18.01 13.78
C SER A 89 14.12 18.45 13.94
N LEU A 90 13.17 17.66 13.45
CA LEU A 90 11.73 17.90 13.61
C LEU A 90 11.16 17.20 14.86
N SER A 91 11.97 16.44 15.58
CA SER A 91 11.55 15.72 16.79
C SER A 91 11.64 16.61 18.02
N SER A 92 10.64 16.53 18.88
CA SER A 92 10.70 17.12 20.22
C SER A 92 11.47 16.24 21.24
N ASN A 93 11.78 14.99 20.85
CA ASN A 93 12.63 14.12 21.65
C ASN A 93 14.09 14.54 21.57
N ILE A 94 14.69 14.89 22.72
CA ILE A 94 16.04 15.41 22.82
C ILE A 94 17.07 14.42 22.23
N GLY A 95 16.96 13.13 22.50
CA GLY A 95 17.90 12.11 22.01
C GLY A 95 17.87 11.96 20.48
N ARG A 96 16.69 12.12 19.85
CA ARG A 96 16.57 12.15 18.38
C ARG A 96 17.07 13.48 17.82
N ASN A 97 16.70 14.59 18.42
CA ASN A 97 17.13 15.90 17.98
C ASN A 97 18.67 16.02 17.98
N THR A 98 19.33 15.56 19.04
CA THR A 98 20.80 15.55 19.13
C THR A 98 21.45 14.58 18.15
N ARG A 99 20.78 13.47 17.77
CA ARG A 99 21.24 12.53 16.74
C ARG A 99 21.32 13.18 15.35
N ASN A 100 20.42 14.10 15.02
CA ASN A 100 20.44 14.97 13.85
C ASN A 100 20.53 14.22 12.50
N LEU A 101 19.93 13.06 12.40
CA LEU A 101 19.85 12.33 11.15
C LEU A 101 18.70 12.84 10.28
N ASN A 102 18.83 12.68 8.97
CA ASN A 102 17.77 12.93 8.02
C ASN A 102 17.80 11.88 6.92
N PHE A 103 16.65 11.58 6.36
CA PHE A 103 16.57 10.70 5.20
C PHE A 103 15.44 11.06 4.25
N ARG A 104 15.56 10.57 3.04
CA ARG A 104 14.54 10.45 2.01
C ARG A 104 14.60 9.06 1.40
N ASN A 105 13.46 8.45 1.16
CA ASN A 105 13.39 7.16 0.48
C ASN A 105 12.30 7.19 -0.58
N ASN A 106 12.67 6.87 -1.83
CA ASN A 106 11.74 6.68 -2.94
C ASN A 106 11.59 5.18 -3.16
N MET A 107 10.37 4.68 -3.01
CA MET A 107 10.08 3.26 -2.96
C MET A 107 9.13 2.85 -4.06
N PHE A 108 9.37 1.66 -4.60
CA PHE A 108 8.47 0.99 -5.54
C PHE A 108 8.05 -0.36 -4.96
N GLU A 109 6.76 -0.60 -4.91
CA GLU A 109 6.21 -1.85 -4.41
C GLU A 109 5.35 -2.51 -5.49
N ALA A 110 5.54 -3.81 -5.69
CA ALA A 110 4.60 -4.68 -6.39
C ALA A 110 3.88 -5.53 -5.35
N TYR A 111 2.55 -5.57 -5.39
CA TYR A 111 1.75 -6.25 -4.36
C TYR A 111 0.57 -6.99 -4.93
N THR A 112 0.08 -7.95 -4.15
CA THR A 112 -1.18 -8.65 -4.39
C THR A 112 -1.94 -8.77 -3.09
N GLU A 113 -3.22 -8.41 -3.11
CA GLU A 113 -4.14 -8.44 -1.96
C GLU A 113 -5.36 -9.28 -2.28
N PHE A 114 -5.80 -10.06 -1.31
CA PHE A 114 -7.12 -10.66 -1.27
C PHE A 114 -8.06 -9.72 -0.52
N GLN A 115 -9.18 -9.34 -1.15
CA GLN A 115 -10.12 -8.36 -0.62
C GLN A 115 -11.46 -9.01 -0.33
N TRP A 116 -12.01 -8.77 0.84
CA TRP A 116 -13.34 -9.15 1.28
C TRP A 116 -14.24 -7.93 1.35
N PHE A 117 -15.33 -7.95 0.57
CA PHE A 117 -16.38 -6.94 0.57
C PHE A 117 -17.42 -7.31 1.61
N PHE A 118 -17.38 -6.69 2.76
CA PHE A 118 -18.30 -6.92 3.88
C PHE A 118 -19.59 -6.10 3.77
N PHE A 119 -19.56 -5.03 2.98
CA PHE A 119 -20.74 -4.23 2.70
C PHE A 119 -20.86 -4.01 1.18
N GLU A 120 -22.00 -4.46 0.63
CA GLU A 120 -22.29 -4.36 -0.80
C GLU A 120 -23.76 -4.06 -1.00
N ILE A 121 -24.07 -3.02 -1.77
CA ILE A 121 -25.40 -2.82 -2.33
C ILE A 121 -25.47 -3.66 -3.60
N ASN A 122 -26.29 -4.69 -3.58
CA ASN A 122 -26.35 -5.70 -4.65
C ASN A 122 -26.87 -5.10 -5.96
N ASP A 123 -26.00 -5.02 -7.00
CA ASP A 123 -26.32 -4.54 -8.34
C ASP A 123 -26.94 -5.68 -9.20
N LEU A 124 -27.88 -6.40 -8.68
CA LEU A 124 -28.74 -7.31 -9.47
C LEU A 124 -29.81 -6.55 -10.26
N GLY A 125 -29.81 -5.22 -10.17
CA GLY A 125 -30.79 -4.35 -10.76
C GLY A 125 -30.78 -4.36 -12.29
N ARG A 126 -31.57 -5.21 -12.88
CA ARG A 126 -32.07 -5.04 -14.24
C ARG A 126 -33.08 -3.90 -14.36
N THR A 127 -33.41 -3.24 -13.26
CA THR A 127 -34.33 -2.13 -13.24
C THR A 127 -33.63 -0.85 -13.67
N TYR A 128 -34.33 0.02 -14.39
CA TYR A 128 -33.88 1.35 -14.77
C TYR A 128 -33.54 2.26 -13.56
N ARG A 129 -33.87 1.86 -12.33
CA ARG A 129 -33.48 2.48 -11.06
C ARG A 129 -32.11 1.94 -10.62
N TYR A 130 -31.09 2.17 -11.40
CA TYR A 130 -29.73 1.94 -10.97
C TYR A 130 -29.38 2.97 -9.88
N LYS A 131 -29.14 2.49 -8.67
CA LYS A 131 -28.53 3.29 -7.61
C LYS A 131 -27.02 3.08 -7.69
N ASP A 132 -26.26 4.15 -7.54
CA ASP A 132 -24.81 4.06 -7.47
C ASP A 132 -24.43 3.11 -6.34
N ASN A 133 -23.60 2.12 -6.66
CA ASN A 133 -23.20 1.12 -5.69
C ASN A 133 -22.10 1.67 -4.81
N PHE A 134 -22.37 1.70 -3.52
CA PHE A 134 -21.35 1.84 -2.51
C PHE A 134 -20.86 0.45 -2.09
N ARG A 135 -19.53 0.26 -2.01
CA ARG A 135 -18.92 -0.96 -1.50
C ARG A 135 -17.78 -0.62 -0.57
N ALA A 136 -17.74 -1.31 0.56
CA ALA A 136 -16.64 -1.25 1.50
C ALA A 136 -15.97 -2.62 1.62
N TYR A 137 -14.66 -2.62 1.77
CA TYR A 137 -13.85 -3.82 1.84
C TYR A 137 -12.71 -3.69 2.84
N ILE A 138 -12.22 -4.84 3.26
CA ILE A 138 -10.91 -5.01 3.89
C ILE A 138 -10.10 -5.99 3.05
N GLY A 139 -8.79 -5.84 3.07
CA GLY A 139 -7.88 -6.68 2.29
C GLY A 139 -6.60 -6.97 3.05
N ALA A 140 -5.99 -8.07 2.72
CA ALA A 140 -4.65 -8.43 3.19
C ALA A 140 -3.89 -9.12 2.07
N GLY A 141 -2.58 -8.97 2.07
CA GLY A 141 -1.77 -9.50 0.98
C GLY A 141 -0.29 -9.59 1.26
N ILE A 142 0.44 -9.74 0.18
CA ILE A 142 1.91 -9.79 0.16
C ILE A 142 2.42 -8.88 -0.94
N GLY A 143 3.61 -8.32 -0.72
CA GLY A 143 4.28 -7.50 -1.71
C GLY A 143 5.80 -7.61 -1.62
N ALA A 144 6.46 -7.07 -2.62
CA ALA A 144 7.89 -6.87 -2.67
C ALA A 144 8.17 -5.39 -2.94
N MET A 145 8.99 -4.79 -2.10
CA MET A 145 9.27 -3.35 -2.12
C MET A 145 10.75 -3.12 -2.36
N TYR A 146 11.06 -2.35 -3.39
CA TYR A 146 12.39 -1.79 -3.60
C TYR A 146 12.51 -0.49 -2.81
N HIS A 147 13.61 -0.32 -2.07
CA HIS A 147 13.93 0.86 -1.29
C HIS A 147 15.41 1.24 -1.40
N SER A 148 15.70 2.53 -1.29
CA SER A 148 17.05 3.07 -1.32
C SER A 148 17.09 4.38 -0.53
N PRO A 149 17.31 4.31 0.80
CA PRO A 149 17.37 5.50 1.64
C PRO A 149 18.55 6.37 1.29
N GLN A 150 18.34 7.68 1.33
CA GLN A 150 19.32 8.72 1.04
C GLN A 150 19.35 9.76 2.15
N ALA A 151 20.52 10.26 2.53
CA ALA A 151 20.68 11.39 3.42
C ALA A 151 21.06 12.67 2.65
N PHE A 152 20.59 13.81 3.11
CA PHE A 152 21.00 15.10 2.57
C PHE A 152 22.32 15.54 3.22
N TYR A 153 23.34 15.75 2.39
CA TYR A 153 24.68 16.15 2.85
C TYR A 153 25.33 17.07 1.82
N GLN A 154 25.86 18.22 2.28
CA GLN A 154 26.58 19.22 1.47
C GLN A 154 25.87 19.64 0.16
N GLY A 155 24.53 19.73 0.18
CA GLY A 155 23.73 20.14 -1.00
C GLY A 155 23.18 19.01 -1.83
N ASP A 156 23.63 17.74 -1.64
CA ASP A 156 23.25 16.59 -2.42
C ASP A 156 22.58 15.48 -1.60
N TRP A 157 21.83 14.61 -2.29
CA TRP A 157 21.25 13.41 -1.70
C TRP A 157 22.18 12.21 -1.92
N VAL A 158 22.77 11.73 -0.85
CA VAL A 158 23.72 10.60 -0.83
C VAL A 158 23.01 9.31 -0.48
N ASN A 159 23.23 8.26 -1.28
CA ASN A 159 22.66 6.94 -1.01
C ASN A 159 23.34 6.27 0.20
N LEU A 160 22.55 5.90 1.22
CA LEU A 160 23.06 5.37 2.49
C LEU A 160 23.40 3.88 2.42
N ARG A 161 22.66 3.09 1.64
CA ARG A 161 22.86 1.64 1.59
C ARG A 161 24.30 1.18 1.28
N PRO A 162 25.05 1.77 0.31
CA PRO A 162 26.44 1.38 0.07
C PRO A 162 27.39 1.76 1.21
N LEU A 163 27.01 2.73 2.04
CA LEU A 163 27.82 3.25 3.13
C LEU A 163 27.79 2.38 4.37
N THR A 164 26.78 1.49 4.48
CA THR A 164 26.65 0.57 5.63
C THR A 164 26.83 1.29 6.97
N THR A 165 26.05 2.33 7.21
CA THR A 165 26.22 3.27 8.33
C THR A 165 26.18 2.62 9.72
N GLU A 166 25.59 1.44 9.83
CA GLU A 166 25.58 0.60 11.04
C GLU A 166 26.48 -0.65 10.90
N GLY A 167 27.36 -0.68 9.90
CA GLY A 167 28.23 -1.85 9.63
C GLY A 167 27.48 -3.05 9.02
N VAL A 168 26.17 -2.95 8.83
CA VAL A 168 25.30 -4.01 8.32
C VAL A 168 24.96 -3.77 6.86
N ARG A 169 25.09 -4.80 6.03
CA ARG A 169 24.65 -4.79 4.64
C ARG A 169 23.20 -5.28 4.57
N TYR A 170 22.29 -4.47 4.05
CA TYR A 170 20.91 -4.85 3.82
C TYR A 170 20.54 -4.83 2.34
N THR A 171 19.50 -5.59 1.99
CA THR A 171 19.01 -5.73 0.61
C THR A 171 18.23 -4.51 0.16
N ALA A 172 18.23 -4.25 -1.17
CA ALA A 172 17.42 -3.20 -1.76
C ALA A 172 15.94 -3.58 -1.86
N VAL A 173 15.63 -4.86 -1.73
CA VAL A 173 14.27 -5.38 -1.85
C VAL A 173 13.88 -6.06 -0.55
N THR A 174 12.75 -5.69 -0.01
CA THR A 174 12.14 -6.31 1.17
C THR A 174 10.73 -6.80 0.87
N MET A 175 10.27 -7.79 1.62
CA MET A 175 8.88 -8.21 1.59
C MET A 175 8.02 -7.27 2.42
N THR A 176 6.76 -7.08 1.97
CA THR A 176 5.74 -6.31 2.66
C THR A 176 4.50 -7.15 2.89
N LEU A 177 3.81 -6.84 3.97
CA LEU A 177 2.52 -7.42 4.33
C LEU A 177 1.49 -6.28 4.38
N PRO A 178 0.87 -5.93 3.23
CA PRO A 178 -0.17 -4.91 3.21
C PRO A 178 -1.47 -5.44 3.83
N VAL A 179 -2.06 -4.62 4.70
CA VAL A 179 -3.43 -4.74 5.19
C VAL A 179 -4.14 -3.45 4.80
N SER A 180 -5.26 -3.56 4.11
CA SER A 180 -5.98 -2.41 3.59
C SER A 180 -7.45 -2.39 3.99
N GLY A 181 -7.99 -1.19 4.08
CA GLY A 181 -9.43 -0.94 4.18
C GLY A 181 -9.81 0.18 3.22
N GLY A 182 -10.99 0.08 2.65
CA GLY A 182 -11.41 1.09 1.71
C GLY A 182 -12.86 0.97 1.28
N PHE A 183 -13.28 1.95 0.52
CA PHE A 183 -14.60 1.95 -0.08
C PHE A 183 -14.55 2.62 -1.45
N TYR A 184 -15.57 2.35 -2.27
CA TYR A 184 -15.76 3.04 -3.53
C TYR A 184 -17.24 3.18 -3.89
N PHE A 185 -17.51 4.22 -4.69
CA PHE A 185 -18.78 4.45 -5.36
C PHE A 185 -18.66 4.11 -6.84
N THR A 186 -19.66 3.44 -7.38
CA THR A 186 -19.74 3.13 -8.82
C THR A 186 -20.65 4.12 -9.52
N ILE A 187 -20.09 4.84 -10.49
CA ILE A 187 -20.78 5.86 -11.29
C ILE A 187 -21.00 5.30 -12.71
N ASN A 188 -22.20 5.47 -13.25
CA ASN A 188 -22.54 5.03 -14.62
C ASN A 188 -22.16 3.57 -14.93
N LYS A 189 -22.17 2.70 -13.92
CA LYS A 189 -21.87 1.26 -14.03
C LYS A 189 -20.42 0.92 -14.39
N HIS A 190 -19.62 1.85 -14.85
CA HIS A 190 -18.26 1.61 -15.36
C HIS A 190 -17.16 2.29 -14.56
N TYR A 191 -17.43 3.45 -14.01
CA TYR A 191 -16.42 4.24 -13.32
C TYR A 191 -16.57 4.07 -11.82
N ARG A 192 -15.45 4.01 -11.12
CA ARG A 192 -15.41 3.97 -9.67
C ARG A 192 -14.49 5.06 -9.16
N ILE A 193 -14.97 5.73 -8.13
CA ILE A 193 -14.16 6.63 -7.31
C ILE A 193 -14.22 6.13 -5.88
N GLY A 194 -13.09 6.07 -5.21
CA GLY A 194 -13.01 5.55 -3.86
C GLY A 194 -11.81 6.03 -3.08
N TRP A 195 -11.73 5.53 -1.88
CA TRP A 195 -10.64 5.78 -0.97
C TRP A 195 -10.09 4.47 -0.45
N ASN A 196 -8.77 4.39 -0.34
CA ASN A 196 -8.05 3.25 0.18
C ASN A 196 -7.05 3.71 1.24
N LEU A 197 -7.12 3.13 2.42
CA LEU A 197 -6.13 3.23 3.48
C LEU A 197 -5.42 1.90 3.56
N SER A 198 -4.09 1.91 3.55
CA SER A 198 -3.32 0.68 3.63
C SER A 198 -2.12 0.83 4.56
N TRP A 199 -2.05 -0.09 5.49
CA TRP A 199 -0.93 -0.30 6.39
C TRP A 199 -0.03 -1.40 5.81
N ARG A 200 1.28 -1.14 5.76
CA ARG A 200 2.27 -2.10 5.26
C ARG A 200 3.32 -2.33 6.33
N THR A 201 3.35 -3.51 6.89
CA THR A 201 4.49 -3.96 7.69
C THR A 201 5.56 -4.48 6.75
N THR A 202 6.80 -4.07 6.94
CA THR A 202 7.94 -4.56 6.15
C THR A 202 8.75 -5.59 6.94
N LEU A 203 9.48 -6.43 6.24
CA LEU A 203 10.43 -7.36 6.88
C LEU A 203 11.82 -6.74 7.08
N SER A 204 12.01 -5.49 6.68
CA SER A 204 13.23 -4.71 6.88
C SER A 204 13.00 -3.63 7.93
N ASP A 205 14.06 -3.31 8.65
CA ASP A 205 14.14 -2.20 9.61
C ASP A 205 15.10 -1.11 9.11
N TYR A 206 15.35 -1.08 7.80
CA TYR A 206 16.30 -0.15 7.17
C TYR A 206 15.62 0.69 6.08
N LEU A 207 14.34 1.02 6.23
CA LEU A 207 13.69 1.94 5.30
C LEU A 207 14.17 3.37 5.47
N ASP A 208 14.63 3.71 6.67
CA ASP A 208 15.23 4.99 7.02
C ASP A 208 16.74 4.91 7.32
N ASP A 209 17.36 3.71 7.15
CA ASP A 209 18.78 3.44 7.45
C ASP A 209 19.12 3.47 8.96
N VAL A 210 18.13 3.33 9.83
CA VAL A 210 18.31 3.31 11.29
C VAL A 210 17.62 2.08 11.88
N SER A 211 18.38 1.27 12.62
CA SER A 211 17.85 0.03 13.21
C SER A 211 18.46 -0.27 14.57
N ASP A 212 19.78 -0.31 14.73
CA ASP A 212 20.43 -0.89 15.90
C ASP A 212 21.33 0.13 16.64
N ARG A 213 22.62 0.04 16.47
CA ARG A 213 23.64 0.73 17.29
C ARG A 213 24.66 1.46 16.43
N TYR A 214 25.28 2.46 17.03
CA TYR A 214 26.45 3.09 16.44
C TYR A 214 27.60 2.10 16.34
N VAL A 215 28.18 2.00 15.15
CA VAL A 215 29.34 1.16 14.85
C VAL A 215 30.63 1.94 15.09
N ASP A 216 31.73 1.22 15.33
CA ASP A 216 33.03 1.84 15.41
C ASP A 216 33.41 2.46 14.06
N PRO A 217 33.80 3.75 14.02
CA PRO A 217 34.19 4.47 12.80
C PRO A 217 35.26 3.76 11.97
N SER A 218 36.17 3.01 12.64
CA SER A 218 37.24 2.25 11.98
C SER A 218 36.74 1.09 11.11
N LEU A 219 35.52 0.62 11.35
CA LEU A 219 34.87 -0.47 10.58
C LEU A 219 34.09 0.02 9.37
N LEU A 220 33.92 1.33 9.23
CA LEU A 220 33.16 1.90 8.14
C LEU A 220 34.00 2.07 6.86
N PRO A 221 33.38 1.88 5.66
CA PRO A 221 34.11 1.74 4.41
C PRO A 221 34.75 3.05 3.90
N SER A 222 34.31 4.21 4.41
CA SER A 222 34.80 5.51 3.93
C SER A 222 34.61 6.62 4.95
N PRO A 223 35.35 7.75 4.84
CA PRO A 223 35.14 8.93 5.67
C PRO A 223 33.72 9.52 5.56
N LEU A 224 33.10 9.41 4.38
CA LEU A 224 31.72 9.81 4.16
C LEU A 224 30.75 8.94 4.95
N ALA A 225 31.00 7.61 5.01
CA ALA A 225 30.21 6.70 5.82
C ALA A 225 30.30 7.05 7.32
N VAL A 226 31.48 7.37 7.80
CA VAL A 226 31.69 7.83 9.19
C VAL A 226 30.88 9.09 9.49
N THR A 227 30.93 10.07 8.60
CA THR A 227 30.19 11.33 8.77
C THR A 227 28.68 11.14 8.75
N LEU A 228 28.16 10.25 7.88
CA LEU A 228 26.72 10.01 7.75
C LEU A 228 26.20 9.01 8.78
N ALA A 229 27.04 8.13 9.33
CA ALA A 229 26.66 7.23 10.41
C ALA A 229 26.37 7.96 11.72
N ASN A 230 27.18 9.01 12.02
CA ASN A 230 27.03 9.79 13.24
C ASN A 230 27.07 11.29 12.90
N ARG A 231 25.94 11.95 12.99
CA ARG A 231 25.78 13.41 12.74
C ARG A 231 25.41 14.17 14.00
N ALA A 232 25.70 13.57 15.15
CA ALA A 232 25.31 14.13 16.43
C ALA A 232 25.88 15.54 16.63
N ILE A 233 25.02 16.44 17.11
CA ILE A 233 25.41 17.78 17.54
C ILE A 233 25.84 17.63 18.98
N VAL A 234 27.16 17.59 19.20
CA VAL A 234 27.74 17.62 20.55
C VAL A 234 27.81 19.10 20.96
N ASN A 235 27.00 19.46 21.91
CA ASN A 235 27.04 20.82 22.49
C ASN A 235 27.52 20.65 23.93
N ASP A 236 28.77 21.01 24.19
CA ASP A 236 29.44 20.85 25.50
C ASP A 236 28.75 21.64 26.64
N ALA A 237 27.82 22.53 26.30
CA ALA A 237 27.06 23.33 27.24
C ALA A 237 25.69 22.77 27.62
N ASP A 238 25.26 21.64 27.02
CA ASP A 238 23.91 21.10 27.22
C ASP A 238 23.94 19.80 28.03
N PRO A 239 23.18 19.72 29.15
CA PRO A 239 22.98 18.46 29.89
C PRO A 239 22.40 17.32 29.04
N ALA A 240 21.80 17.62 27.90
CA ALA A 240 21.38 16.65 26.88
C ALA A 240 22.56 15.90 26.23
N ALA A 241 23.80 16.31 26.42
CA ALA A 241 25.02 15.54 26.14
C ALA A 241 25.07 14.17 26.84
N PHE A 242 24.09 13.88 27.69
CA PHE A 242 23.91 12.58 28.31
C PHE A 242 23.52 11.47 27.31
N PHE A 243 23.02 11.80 26.12
CA PHE A 243 22.81 10.84 25.07
C PHE A 243 24.12 10.55 24.34
N SER A 244 24.85 9.57 24.82
CA SER A 244 26.09 9.12 24.17
C SER A 244 25.78 8.58 22.76
N HIS A 245 26.45 9.12 21.75
CA HIS A 245 26.45 8.65 20.39
C HIS A 245 27.74 7.84 20.09
N ALA A 246 28.35 7.31 21.14
CA ALA A 246 29.56 6.50 21.04
C ALA A 246 29.28 5.13 20.40
N PRO A 247 30.30 4.47 19.85
CA PRO A 247 30.18 3.10 19.36
C PRO A 247 29.56 2.16 20.41
N GLY A 248 28.60 1.31 19.95
CA GLY A 248 27.85 0.40 20.81
C GLY A 248 26.62 1.01 21.49
N GLN A 249 26.45 2.33 21.46
CA GLN A 249 25.25 2.99 21.97
C GLN A 249 24.07 2.86 21.00
N LYS A 250 22.86 3.03 21.50
CA LYS A 250 21.62 2.91 20.74
C LYS A 250 21.52 3.99 19.66
N ARG A 251 21.37 3.57 18.41
CA ARG A 251 21.06 4.44 17.26
C ARG A 251 19.60 4.31 16.83
N GLY A 252 19.05 3.09 16.83
CA GLY A 252 17.70 2.71 16.51
C GLY A 252 17.08 1.74 17.52
N ASP A 253 16.01 1.05 17.13
CA ASP A 253 15.33 0.04 17.92
C ASP A 253 15.03 -1.23 17.11
N PRO A 254 15.92 -2.22 17.09
CA PRO A 254 15.80 -3.41 16.26
C PRO A 254 14.60 -4.30 16.63
N THR A 255 13.89 -4.00 17.72
CA THR A 255 12.72 -4.77 18.15
C THR A 255 11.46 -4.43 17.36
N HIS A 256 11.46 -3.31 16.64
CA HIS A 256 10.31 -2.82 15.88
C HIS A 256 10.69 -2.61 14.42
N ARG A 257 10.01 -3.31 13.53
CA ARG A 257 10.21 -3.17 12.09
C ARG A 257 9.49 -1.94 11.55
N ASP A 258 10.05 -1.38 10.51
CA ASP A 258 9.44 -0.25 9.81
C ASP A 258 8.09 -0.60 9.21
N ALA A 259 7.16 0.32 9.33
CA ALA A 259 5.85 0.23 8.73
C ALA A 259 5.52 1.49 7.92
N LEU A 260 4.64 1.34 6.96
CA LEU A 260 4.19 2.41 6.08
C LEU A 260 2.67 2.52 6.12
N LEU A 261 2.18 3.75 6.22
CA LEU A 261 0.77 4.06 6.06
C LEU A 261 0.57 4.83 4.76
N THR A 262 -0.35 4.38 3.91
CA THR A 262 -0.74 5.12 2.71
C THR A 262 -2.24 5.36 2.68
N SER A 263 -2.61 6.56 2.24
CA SER A 263 -4.01 6.98 2.06
C SER A 263 -4.16 7.51 0.63
N ASN A 264 -4.94 6.82 -0.21
CA ASN A 264 -5.07 7.12 -1.62
C ASN A 264 -6.53 7.34 -2.01
N ILE A 265 -6.77 8.33 -2.87
CA ILE A 265 -8.01 8.45 -3.64
C ILE A 265 -7.79 7.66 -4.92
N GLU A 266 -8.66 6.68 -5.18
CA GLU A 266 -8.55 5.77 -6.32
C GLU A 266 -9.65 6.06 -7.33
N PHE A 267 -9.27 6.05 -8.61
CA PHE A 267 -10.18 6.08 -9.73
C PHE A 267 -9.99 4.82 -10.58
N SER A 268 -11.09 4.17 -10.97
CA SER A 268 -11.01 2.94 -11.76
C SER A 268 -12.13 2.79 -12.78
N TYR A 269 -11.85 1.97 -13.79
CA TYR A 269 -12.78 1.58 -14.82
C TYR A 269 -13.07 0.09 -14.73
N VAL A 270 -14.35 -0.27 -14.72
CA VAL A 270 -14.83 -1.64 -14.68
C VAL A 270 -15.15 -2.13 -16.08
N TYR A 271 -14.38 -3.11 -16.55
CA TYR A 271 -14.67 -3.78 -17.81
C TYR A 271 -15.85 -4.74 -17.63
N ARG A 272 -16.96 -4.43 -18.28
CA ARG A 272 -18.17 -5.25 -18.29
C ARG A 272 -18.19 -6.13 -19.54
N GLY A 273 -17.84 -7.41 -19.40
CA GLY A 273 -18.00 -8.38 -20.47
C GLY A 273 -19.48 -8.57 -20.81
N LYS A 274 -19.81 -8.73 -22.08
CA LYS A 274 -21.16 -9.10 -22.50
C LYS A 274 -21.46 -10.49 -21.95
N SER A 275 -22.45 -10.61 -21.05
CA SER A 275 -22.85 -11.88 -20.47
C SER A 275 -23.25 -12.88 -21.58
N SER A 276 -22.54 -13.98 -21.70
CA SER A 276 -22.86 -15.04 -22.67
C SER A 276 -24.20 -15.72 -22.37
N ILE A 277 -24.61 -15.74 -21.10
CA ILE A 277 -25.91 -16.29 -20.66
C ILE A 277 -27.06 -15.46 -21.22
N TYR A 278 -26.92 -14.14 -21.33
CA TYR A 278 -27.95 -13.28 -21.88
C TYR A 278 -28.10 -13.48 -23.40
N LYS A 279 -26.99 -13.76 -24.11
CA LYS A 279 -27.04 -14.08 -25.53
C LYS A 279 -27.69 -15.43 -25.83
N SER A 280 -27.44 -16.46 -25.00
CA SER A 280 -27.91 -17.82 -25.30
C SER A 280 -29.35 -18.07 -24.85
N LYS A 281 -29.76 -17.55 -23.66
CA LYS A 281 -31.07 -17.87 -23.09
C LYS A 281 -32.22 -17.01 -23.60
N TYR A 282 -31.94 -15.80 -24.09
CA TYR A 282 -32.97 -14.87 -24.55
C TYR A 282 -32.82 -14.44 -26.02
N SER A 283 -31.71 -14.73 -26.68
CA SER A 283 -31.54 -14.40 -28.09
C SER A 283 -32.53 -15.12 -29.02
N ASN A 284 -32.98 -16.32 -28.61
CA ASN A 284 -33.98 -17.10 -29.35
C ASN A 284 -35.40 -16.57 -29.13
N ILE A 285 -35.69 -15.98 -27.98
CA ILE A 285 -37.01 -15.41 -27.68
C ILE A 285 -37.23 -14.11 -28.48
N PHE A 286 -36.17 -13.30 -28.61
CA PHE A 286 -36.26 -12.03 -29.39
C PHE A 286 -36.08 -12.21 -30.90
N LYS A 287 -35.48 -13.29 -31.39
CA LYS A 287 -35.40 -13.60 -32.81
C LYS A 287 -36.65 -14.23 -33.37
N GLY A 288 -37.55 -14.78 -32.54
CA GLY A 288 -38.73 -15.53 -32.96
C GLY A 288 -40.01 -14.70 -33.13
N GLN A 289 -40.08 -13.49 -32.61
CA GLN A 289 -41.28 -12.66 -32.77
C GLN A 289 -41.06 -11.51 -33.78
N LYS A 290 -40.91 -11.83 -35.05
CA LYS A 290 -41.43 -10.93 -36.05
C LYS A 290 -42.95 -10.97 -35.91
N TYR A 291 -43.51 -9.99 -35.26
CA TYR A 291 -44.94 -9.76 -35.26
C TYR A 291 -45.38 -9.62 -36.72
N LYS A 292 -45.97 -10.67 -37.30
CA LYS A 292 -46.80 -10.54 -38.49
C LYS A 292 -48.00 -9.69 -38.07
N LYS A 293 -47.96 -8.41 -38.42
CA LYS A 293 -49.17 -7.56 -38.31
C LYS A 293 -50.28 -8.26 -39.10
N ARG A 294 -51.18 -8.93 -38.40
CA ARG A 294 -52.42 -9.47 -38.97
C ARG A 294 -53.23 -8.24 -39.36
N LYS A 295 -53.30 -7.99 -40.67
CA LYS A 295 -54.26 -7.00 -41.17
C LYS A 295 -55.65 -7.54 -40.84
N VAL A 296 -56.29 -7.01 -39.84
CA VAL A 296 -57.72 -7.21 -39.58
C VAL A 296 -58.44 -6.39 -40.65
N ARG A 297 -58.94 -7.08 -41.66
CA ARG A 297 -59.93 -6.47 -42.56
C ARG A 297 -61.25 -6.46 -41.82
N ALA A 298 -61.76 -5.29 -41.45
CA ALA A 298 -63.15 -5.14 -41.08
C ALA A 298 -64.00 -5.46 -42.33
N LYS A 299 -64.86 -6.44 -42.23
CA LYS A 299 -65.96 -6.63 -43.18
C LYS A 299 -67.13 -5.79 -42.67
N PHE A 300 -67.50 -4.86 -43.46
CA PHE A 300 -68.82 -4.23 -43.34
C PHE A 300 -69.83 -5.10 -44.11
#